data_234da9358d54988aa20676162d22fed9
#
_entry.id   234da9358d54988aa20676162d22fed9
#
_cell.length_a   1.000
_cell.length_b   1.000
_cell.length_c   1.000
_cell.angle_alpha   90.00
_cell.angle_beta   90.00
_cell.angle_gamma   90.00
#
_symmetry.space_group_name_H-M   'P 1'
#
loop_
_entity.id
_entity.type
_entity.pdbx_description
1 polymer ?
#
loop_
_entity_poly.entity_id
_entity_poly.type
_entity_poly.pdbx_seq_one_letter_code
_entity_poly.pdbx_strand_id
1 'polypeptide(L)'
;MIRSVCLHGPESTGKSTVGPRLAAALGTPYVAEYGREWAEAHGTDFTMADLVVIAEGHDAATRAALAEERYPVVLDTDPLMTAAWAEMLFGRVDPWFDAWTGTADLYLLFDIDLPWLEDGTRMFGSAAARRRFLEVSRAQLERRGLRYVTIRGTGEARYAAALAAVRQFC
;
A
#
# COMPACT_ATOMS: atom_id res chain seq x y z
N MET A 1 -2.36 5.94 20.42
CA MET A 1 -1.13 6.08 19.58
C MET A 1 -1.05 4.88 18.65
N ILE A 2 -0.96 5.09 17.34
CA ILE A 2 -0.82 4.03 16.32
C ILE A 2 0.64 3.61 16.18
N ARG A 3 0.90 2.33 15.90
CA ARG A 3 2.25 1.77 15.70
C ARG A 3 2.64 1.73 14.23
N SER A 4 1.64 1.67 13.34
CA SER A 4 1.87 1.62 11.89
C SER A 4 0.80 2.36 11.11
N VAL A 5 1.20 2.93 9.97
CA VAL A 5 0.33 3.51 8.96
C VAL A 5 0.73 2.98 7.59
N CYS A 6 -0.25 2.44 6.85
CA CYS A 6 -0.02 1.86 5.53
C CYS A 6 -0.63 2.75 4.45
N LEU A 7 0.17 3.08 3.43
CA LEU A 7 -0.29 3.73 2.22
C LEU A 7 -0.86 2.64 1.30
N HIS A 8 -2.14 2.72 0.99
CA HIS A 8 -2.90 1.68 0.30
C HIS A 8 -3.61 2.27 -0.92
N GLY A 9 -3.87 1.45 -1.93
CA GLY A 9 -4.59 1.88 -3.13
C GLY A 9 -3.82 1.64 -4.42
N PRO A 10 -4.44 1.91 -5.59
CA PRO A 10 -3.91 1.58 -6.90
C PRO A 10 -2.55 2.20 -7.22
N GLU A 11 -1.95 1.70 -8.30
CA GLU A 11 -0.75 2.27 -8.91
C GLU A 11 -0.98 3.73 -9.33
N SER A 12 0.12 4.47 -9.49
CA SER A 12 0.10 5.87 -9.98
C SER A 12 -0.82 6.80 -9.18
N THR A 13 -0.85 6.63 -7.88
CA THR A 13 -1.63 7.47 -6.95
C THR A 13 -0.77 8.30 -5.99
N GLY A 14 0.56 8.26 -6.15
CA GLY A 14 1.49 9.10 -5.40
C GLY A 14 1.95 8.54 -4.05
N LYS A 15 1.69 7.27 -3.74
CA LYS A 15 2.13 6.63 -2.48
C LYS A 15 3.63 6.75 -2.27
N SER A 16 4.44 6.30 -3.24
CA SER A 16 5.91 6.31 -3.15
C SER A 16 6.53 7.71 -3.13
N THR A 17 5.76 8.74 -3.50
CA THR A 17 6.17 10.15 -3.34
C THR A 17 5.85 10.67 -1.93
N VAL A 18 4.68 10.31 -1.40
CA VAL A 18 4.19 10.77 -0.11
C VAL A 18 4.85 10.01 1.05
N GLY A 19 5.04 8.70 0.92
CA GLY A 19 5.51 7.82 2.01
C GLY A 19 6.83 8.25 2.64
N PRO A 20 7.93 8.44 1.86
CA PRO A 20 9.21 8.88 2.42
C PRO A 20 9.13 10.26 3.10
N ARG A 21 8.37 11.18 2.51
CA ARG A 21 8.16 12.52 3.09
C ARG A 21 7.38 12.46 4.40
N LEU A 22 6.37 11.59 4.46
CA LEU A 22 5.58 11.37 5.66
C LEU A 22 6.44 10.81 6.79
N ALA A 23 7.22 9.77 6.53
CA ALA A 23 8.15 9.18 7.50
C ALA A 23 9.19 10.20 8.00
N ALA A 24 9.76 10.99 7.09
CA ALA A 24 10.70 12.05 7.45
C ALA A 24 10.07 13.11 8.35
N ALA A 25 8.84 13.55 8.05
CA ALA A 25 8.13 14.55 8.86
C ALA A 25 7.73 14.04 10.25
N LEU A 26 7.58 12.72 10.39
CA LEU A 26 7.27 12.04 11.67
C LEU A 26 8.53 11.60 12.41
N GLY A 27 9.69 11.58 11.76
CA GLY A 27 10.94 11.09 12.32
C GLY A 27 10.95 9.58 12.56
N THR A 28 10.26 8.80 11.72
CA THR A 28 10.01 7.36 11.92
C THR A 28 10.46 6.52 10.72
N PRO A 29 10.60 5.17 10.86
CA PRO A 29 11.00 4.32 9.76
C PRO A 29 10.00 4.33 8.59
N TYR A 30 10.53 4.11 7.39
CA TYR A 30 9.78 3.89 6.16
C TYR A 30 10.12 2.51 5.58
N VAL A 31 9.09 1.74 5.26
CA VAL A 31 9.22 0.47 4.56
C VAL A 31 8.75 0.68 3.12
N ALA A 32 9.68 0.54 2.17
CA ALA A 32 9.40 0.69 0.74
C ALA A 32 8.56 -0.46 0.19
N GLU A 33 7.90 -0.25 -0.96
CA GLU A 33 7.11 -1.25 -1.66
C GLU A 33 7.97 -2.42 -2.15
N TYR A 34 7.87 -3.57 -1.49
CA TYR A 34 8.66 -4.77 -1.81
C TYR A 34 8.32 -5.34 -3.20
N GLY A 35 7.07 -5.21 -3.64
CA GLY A 35 6.63 -5.68 -4.95
C GLY A 35 7.29 -4.96 -6.12
N ARG A 36 7.65 -3.68 -5.97
CA ARG A 36 8.39 -2.93 -6.97
C ARG A 36 9.82 -3.48 -7.12
N GLU A 37 10.52 -3.66 -6.02
CA GLU A 37 11.86 -4.25 -6.01
C GLU A 37 11.87 -5.65 -6.65
N TRP A 38 10.86 -6.46 -6.32
CA TRP A 38 10.68 -7.77 -6.94
C TRP A 38 10.47 -7.67 -8.45
N ALA A 39 9.58 -6.78 -8.91
CA ALA A 39 9.28 -6.60 -10.34
C ALA A 39 10.50 -6.13 -11.14
N GLU A 40 11.31 -5.24 -10.58
CA GLU A 40 12.56 -4.77 -11.20
C GLU A 40 13.58 -5.90 -11.34
N ALA A 41 13.63 -6.85 -10.40
CA ALA A 41 14.57 -7.97 -10.42
C ALA A 41 14.08 -9.17 -11.26
N HIS A 42 12.77 -9.43 -11.33
CA HIS A 42 12.20 -10.67 -11.88
C HIS A 42 11.21 -10.42 -13.04
N GLY A 43 10.85 -9.17 -13.33
CA GLY A 43 9.82 -8.81 -14.31
C GLY A 43 8.41 -8.77 -13.72
N THR A 44 7.43 -8.52 -14.59
CA THR A 44 6.03 -8.30 -14.19
C THR A 44 5.09 -9.46 -14.54
N ASP A 45 5.62 -10.58 -15.00
CA ASP A 45 4.86 -11.81 -15.29
C ASP A 45 4.69 -12.65 -14.02
N PHE A 46 3.91 -12.10 -13.09
CA PHE A 46 3.71 -12.68 -11.77
C PHE A 46 2.87 -13.95 -11.81
N THR A 47 3.28 -14.95 -11.04
CA THR A 47 2.43 -16.07 -10.61
C THR A 47 1.80 -15.76 -9.25
N MET A 48 0.79 -16.56 -8.85
CA MET A 48 0.23 -16.45 -7.48
C MET A 48 1.29 -16.73 -6.41
N ALA A 49 2.23 -17.66 -6.66
CA ALA A 49 3.30 -17.98 -5.74
C ALA A 49 4.27 -16.80 -5.57
N ASP A 50 4.57 -16.05 -6.65
CA ASP A 50 5.39 -14.84 -6.56
C ASP A 50 4.73 -13.77 -5.68
N LEU A 51 3.41 -13.61 -5.79
CA LEU A 51 2.67 -12.67 -4.95
C LEU A 51 2.71 -13.06 -3.47
N VAL A 52 2.66 -14.35 -3.14
CA VAL A 52 2.83 -14.82 -1.75
C VAL A 52 4.25 -14.50 -1.26
N VAL A 53 5.29 -14.78 -2.05
CA VAL A 53 6.68 -14.45 -1.67
C VAL A 53 6.87 -12.94 -1.48
N ILE A 54 6.29 -12.12 -2.36
CA ILE A 54 6.29 -10.65 -2.21
C ILE A 54 5.64 -10.24 -0.88
N ALA A 55 4.48 -10.81 -0.56
CA ALA A 55 3.76 -10.51 0.67
C ALA A 55 4.54 -10.92 1.92
N GLU A 56 5.17 -12.10 1.92
CA GLU A 56 6.03 -12.59 3.01
C GLU A 56 7.25 -11.69 3.23
N GLY A 57 7.90 -11.26 2.14
CA GLY A 57 9.04 -10.35 2.20
C GLY A 57 8.65 -8.99 2.78
N HIS A 58 7.52 -8.44 2.35
CA HIS A 58 7.00 -7.18 2.87
C HIS A 58 6.62 -7.28 4.36
N ASP A 59 5.96 -8.36 4.77
CA ASP A 59 5.62 -8.62 6.17
C ASP A 59 6.88 -8.74 7.05
N ALA A 60 7.92 -9.41 6.56
CA ALA A 60 9.20 -9.52 7.27
C ALA A 60 9.87 -8.16 7.44
N ALA A 61 9.90 -7.31 6.39
CA ALA A 61 10.44 -5.96 6.46
C ALA A 61 9.65 -5.07 7.44
N THR A 62 8.32 -5.19 7.42
CA THR A 62 7.43 -4.47 8.35
C THR A 62 7.71 -4.86 9.79
N ARG A 63 7.85 -6.16 10.09
CA ARG A 63 8.18 -6.63 11.45
C ARG A 63 9.53 -6.15 11.92
N ALA A 64 10.53 -6.12 11.03
CA ALA A 64 11.85 -5.58 11.36
C ALA A 64 11.79 -4.09 11.72
N ALA A 65 11.06 -3.28 10.92
CA ALA A 65 10.88 -1.86 11.19
C ALA A 65 10.11 -1.59 12.51
N LEU A 66 9.09 -2.39 12.80
CA LEU A 66 8.34 -2.30 14.06
C LEU A 66 9.19 -2.63 15.29
N ALA A 67 10.21 -3.48 15.15
CA ALA A 67 11.14 -3.83 16.23
C ALA A 67 12.08 -2.67 16.60
N GLU A 68 12.21 -1.62 15.77
CA GLU A 68 12.95 -0.40 16.12
C GLU A 68 12.24 0.46 17.18
N GLU A 69 10.97 0.18 17.47
CA GLU A 69 10.11 0.90 18.44
C GLU A 69 9.99 2.41 18.18
N ARG A 70 10.13 2.83 16.92
CA ARG A 70 9.96 4.20 16.44
C ARG A 70 8.65 4.30 15.66
N TYR A 71 7.61 4.87 16.25
CA TYR A 71 6.24 4.82 15.75
C TYR A 71 5.71 6.19 15.31
N PRO A 72 4.72 6.23 14.35
CA PRO A 72 4.25 5.08 13.57
C PRO A 72 5.21 4.72 12.43
N VAL A 73 5.48 3.45 12.20
CA VAL A 73 6.18 3.00 11.00
C VAL A 73 5.31 3.30 9.77
N VAL A 74 5.89 3.93 8.75
CA VAL A 74 5.19 4.24 7.49
C VAL A 74 5.48 3.13 6.48
N LEU A 75 4.42 2.47 6.00
CA LEU A 75 4.49 1.37 5.04
C LEU A 75 4.04 1.85 3.65
N ASP A 76 4.87 1.69 2.62
CA ASP A 76 4.42 1.82 1.23
C ASP A 76 3.81 0.48 0.80
N THR A 77 2.51 0.34 0.98
CA THR A 77 1.71 -0.87 0.87
C THR A 77 1.98 -1.91 1.98
N ASP A 78 1.29 -3.04 1.88
CA ASP A 78 1.40 -4.23 2.71
C ASP A 78 0.80 -5.45 1.99
N PRO A 79 0.78 -6.65 2.58
CA PRO A 79 0.16 -7.84 1.99
C PRO A 79 -1.29 -7.69 1.52
N LEU A 80 -2.10 -6.78 2.08
CA LEU A 80 -3.46 -6.53 1.56
C LEU A 80 -3.45 -5.88 0.19
N MET A 81 -2.45 -5.06 -0.11
CA MET A 81 -2.28 -4.52 -1.46
C MET A 81 -1.85 -5.60 -2.44
N THR A 82 -0.99 -6.53 -2.01
CA THR A 82 -0.62 -7.70 -2.81
C THR A 82 -1.82 -8.62 -3.04
N ALA A 83 -2.72 -8.78 -2.06
CA ALA A 83 -4.00 -9.48 -2.24
C ALA A 83 -4.90 -8.79 -3.27
N ALA A 84 -4.93 -7.45 -3.28
CA ALA A 84 -5.66 -6.69 -4.30
C ALA A 84 -5.06 -6.91 -5.70
N TRP A 85 -3.75 -6.99 -5.83
CA TRP A 85 -3.06 -7.38 -7.06
C TRP A 85 -3.43 -8.80 -7.52
N ALA A 86 -3.46 -9.78 -6.60
CA ALA A 86 -3.88 -11.15 -6.90
C ALA A 86 -5.30 -11.19 -7.44
N GLU A 87 -6.22 -10.44 -6.84
CA GLU A 87 -7.61 -10.34 -7.31
C GLU A 87 -7.70 -9.68 -8.70
N MET A 88 -6.90 -8.65 -8.98
CA MET A 88 -6.86 -7.99 -10.28
C MET A 88 -6.29 -8.89 -11.38
N LEU A 89 -5.22 -9.64 -11.10
CA LEU A 89 -4.53 -10.49 -12.07
C LEU A 89 -5.22 -11.82 -12.30
N PHE A 90 -5.73 -12.44 -11.25
CA PHE A 90 -6.20 -13.84 -11.27
C PHE A 90 -7.68 -14.02 -10.91
N GLY A 91 -8.38 -12.95 -10.49
CA GLY A 91 -9.77 -13.01 -10.01
C GLY A 91 -9.95 -13.83 -8.71
N ARG A 92 -8.87 -14.15 -8.02
CA ARG A 92 -8.82 -14.90 -6.76
C ARG A 92 -7.60 -14.54 -5.95
N VAL A 93 -7.60 -14.88 -4.67
CA VAL A 93 -6.44 -14.74 -3.77
C VAL A 93 -5.99 -16.11 -3.27
N ASP A 94 -4.74 -16.22 -2.84
CA ASP A 94 -4.23 -17.40 -2.15
C ASP A 94 -4.74 -17.39 -0.69
N PRO A 95 -5.03 -18.57 -0.08
CA PRO A 95 -5.44 -18.66 1.33
C PRO A 95 -4.48 -18.04 2.32
N TRP A 96 -3.20 -17.91 1.96
CA TRP A 96 -2.21 -17.20 2.77
C TRP A 96 -2.65 -15.78 3.14
N PHE A 97 -3.23 -15.04 2.17
CA PHE A 97 -3.70 -13.67 2.39
C PHE A 97 -4.86 -13.59 3.39
N ASP A 98 -5.74 -14.58 3.37
CA ASP A 98 -6.88 -14.64 4.31
C ASP A 98 -6.40 -14.98 5.74
N ALA A 99 -5.35 -15.79 5.87
CA ALA A 99 -4.76 -16.17 7.14
C ALA A 99 -3.83 -15.10 7.75
N TRP A 100 -3.32 -14.17 6.92
CA TRP A 100 -2.42 -13.12 7.37
C TRP A 100 -3.13 -12.09 8.26
N THR A 101 -2.52 -11.76 9.40
CA THR A 101 -3.11 -10.88 10.44
C THR A 101 -2.26 -9.65 10.78
N GLY A 102 -1.14 -9.44 10.09
CA GLY A 102 -0.19 -8.36 10.38
C GLY A 102 -0.62 -6.97 9.89
N THR A 103 -1.92 -6.64 9.95
CA THR A 103 -2.49 -5.40 9.43
C THR A 103 -1.99 -4.16 10.16
N ALA A 104 -1.90 -3.03 9.45
CA ALA A 104 -1.58 -1.73 10.03
C ALA A 104 -2.73 -1.18 10.90
N ASP A 105 -2.39 -0.29 11.83
CA ASP A 105 -3.37 0.36 12.71
C ASP A 105 -4.23 1.41 11.98
N LEU A 106 -3.67 2.00 10.92
CA LEU A 106 -4.33 2.99 10.07
C LEU A 106 -3.93 2.76 8.60
N TYR A 107 -4.91 2.83 7.70
CA TYR A 107 -4.68 2.83 6.27
C TYR A 107 -4.99 4.21 5.67
N LEU A 108 -4.13 4.65 4.75
CA LEU A 108 -4.38 5.80 3.90
C LEU A 108 -4.73 5.28 2.50
N LEU A 109 -6.02 5.29 2.16
CA LEU A 109 -6.49 4.84 0.84
C LEU A 109 -6.34 5.98 -0.17
N PHE A 110 -5.33 5.87 -1.03
CA PHE A 110 -5.03 6.85 -2.06
C PHE A 110 -6.00 6.73 -3.24
N ASP A 111 -6.73 7.81 -3.51
CA ASP A 111 -7.71 7.88 -4.60
C ASP A 111 -7.01 8.04 -5.98
N ILE A 112 -7.74 7.72 -7.05
CA ILE A 112 -7.27 7.74 -8.44
C ILE A 112 -7.47 9.11 -9.12
N ASP A 113 -7.49 10.18 -8.38
CA ASP A 113 -7.64 11.57 -8.86
C ASP A 113 -6.33 12.18 -9.40
N LEU A 114 -5.25 11.41 -9.49
CA LEU A 114 -4.03 11.74 -10.23
C LEU A 114 -4.03 11.10 -11.62
N PRO A 115 -3.35 11.72 -12.61
CA PRO A 115 -3.17 11.10 -13.92
C PRO A 115 -2.36 9.80 -13.81
N TRP A 116 -2.65 8.86 -14.70
CA TRP A 116 -1.81 7.68 -14.87
C TRP A 116 -0.48 8.06 -15.51
N LEU A 117 0.60 7.55 -14.94
CA LEU A 117 1.96 7.69 -15.50
C LEU A 117 2.55 6.29 -15.69
N GLU A 118 2.94 5.99 -16.91
CA GLU A 118 3.64 4.73 -17.26
C GLU A 118 5.06 4.74 -16.66
N ASP A 119 5.52 3.62 -16.09
CA ASP A 119 6.87 3.48 -15.55
C ASP A 119 7.52 2.11 -15.83
N GLY A 120 6.90 1.31 -16.72
CA GLY A 120 7.39 -0.01 -17.10
C GLY A 120 7.00 -1.15 -16.16
N THR A 121 6.49 -0.87 -14.98
CA THR A 121 6.03 -1.89 -14.01
C THR A 121 4.52 -1.83 -13.76
N ARG A 122 3.86 -0.74 -14.14
CA ARG A 122 2.43 -0.51 -13.96
C ARG A 122 1.61 -1.19 -15.05
N MET A 123 0.47 -1.78 -14.68
CA MET A 123 -0.33 -2.64 -15.55
C MET A 123 -1.75 -2.15 -15.80
N PHE A 124 -2.38 -1.44 -14.86
CA PHE A 124 -3.81 -1.15 -14.87
C PHE A 124 -4.13 0.32 -15.20
N GLY A 125 -3.64 0.82 -16.36
CA GLY A 125 -3.71 2.24 -16.74
C GLY A 125 -5.07 2.72 -17.28
N SER A 126 -5.94 1.84 -17.78
CA SER A 126 -7.24 2.27 -18.28
C SER A 126 -8.13 2.80 -17.16
N ALA A 127 -9.03 3.75 -17.49
CA ALA A 127 -9.94 4.34 -16.50
C ALA A 127 -10.82 3.28 -15.80
N ALA A 128 -11.24 2.23 -16.54
CA ALA A 128 -12.01 1.13 -15.97
C ALA A 128 -11.18 0.26 -15.04
N ALA A 129 -9.95 -0.09 -15.43
CA ALA A 129 -9.04 -0.89 -14.61
C ALA A 129 -8.64 -0.13 -13.33
N ARG A 130 -8.36 1.16 -13.40
CA ARG A 130 -8.06 2.00 -12.24
C ARG A 130 -9.22 2.06 -11.25
N ARG A 131 -10.47 2.23 -11.74
CA ARG A 131 -11.67 2.18 -10.88
C ARG A 131 -11.82 0.82 -10.21
N ARG A 132 -11.70 -0.26 -11.00
CA ARG A 132 -11.79 -1.63 -10.47
C ARG A 132 -10.73 -1.87 -9.40
N PHE A 133 -9.49 -1.43 -9.64
CA PHE A 133 -8.40 -1.60 -8.68
C PHE A 133 -8.66 -0.82 -7.37
N LEU A 134 -9.21 0.41 -7.44
CA LEU A 134 -9.60 1.17 -6.26
C LEU A 134 -10.72 0.47 -5.47
N GLU A 135 -11.73 -0.07 -6.15
CA GLU A 135 -12.82 -0.84 -5.53
C GLU A 135 -12.28 -2.08 -4.83
N VAL A 136 -11.42 -2.86 -5.48
CA VAL A 136 -10.77 -4.04 -4.91
C VAL A 136 -9.91 -3.66 -3.71
N SER A 137 -9.09 -2.60 -3.83
CA SER A 137 -8.25 -2.10 -2.73
C SER A 137 -9.08 -1.70 -1.50
N ARG A 138 -10.19 -0.99 -1.72
CA ARG A 138 -11.12 -0.62 -0.65
C ARG A 138 -11.77 -1.84 -0.02
N ALA A 139 -12.23 -2.79 -0.84
CA ALA A 139 -12.87 -4.02 -0.38
C ALA A 139 -11.95 -4.87 0.53
N GLN A 140 -10.63 -4.86 0.30
CA GLN A 140 -9.68 -5.52 1.20
C GLN A 140 -9.73 -4.94 2.62
N LEU A 141 -9.86 -3.62 2.75
CA LEU A 141 -9.95 -2.94 4.03
C LEU A 141 -11.30 -3.16 4.70
N GLU A 142 -12.39 -3.01 3.95
CA GLU A 142 -13.77 -3.09 4.45
C GLU A 142 -14.14 -4.51 4.92
N ARG A 143 -13.73 -5.55 4.20
CA ARG A 143 -13.97 -6.95 4.59
C ARG A 143 -13.34 -7.32 5.94
N ARG A 144 -12.27 -6.63 6.31
CA ARG A 144 -11.55 -6.85 7.57
C ARG A 144 -11.91 -5.84 8.66
N GLY A 145 -12.82 -4.90 8.38
CA GLY A 145 -13.21 -3.86 9.32
C GLY A 145 -12.06 -2.92 9.71
N LEU A 146 -11.10 -2.70 8.82
CA LEU A 146 -9.91 -1.92 9.09
C LEU A 146 -10.20 -0.42 9.00
N ARG A 147 -9.53 0.35 9.84
CA ARG A 147 -9.63 1.81 9.85
C ARG A 147 -8.89 2.39 8.67
N TYR A 148 -9.55 3.23 7.88
CA TYR A 148 -8.89 3.94 6.79
C TYR A 148 -9.41 5.36 6.59
N VAL A 149 -8.57 6.21 5.97
CA VAL A 149 -8.89 7.56 5.51
C VAL A 149 -8.59 7.64 4.02
N THR A 150 -9.53 8.15 3.22
CA THR A 150 -9.31 8.36 1.79
C THR A 150 -8.50 9.64 1.56
N ILE A 151 -7.38 9.52 0.84
CA ILE A 151 -6.47 10.62 0.53
C ILE A 151 -6.71 11.08 -0.91
N ARG A 152 -7.02 12.38 -1.07
CA ARG A 152 -7.30 13.07 -2.33
C ARG A 152 -6.44 14.30 -2.51
N GLY A 153 -6.55 14.92 -3.69
CA GLY A 153 -5.79 16.12 -4.06
C GLY A 153 -4.52 15.80 -4.83
N THR A 154 -3.77 16.81 -5.18
CA THR A 154 -2.54 16.70 -5.98
C THR A 154 -1.37 17.35 -5.27
N GLY A 155 -0.15 16.90 -5.58
CA GLY A 155 1.08 17.51 -5.07
C GLY A 155 1.08 17.72 -3.56
N GLU A 156 1.30 18.95 -3.15
CA GLU A 156 1.42 19.36 -1.74
C GLU A 156 0.12 19.15 -0.95
N ALA A 157 -1.04 19.35 -1.57
CA ALA A 157 -2.33 19.14 -0.93
C ALA A 157 -2.53 17.66 -0.55
N ARG A 158 -2.12 16.71 -1.42
CA ARG A 158 -2.19 15.27 -1.13
C ARG A 158 -1.28 14.87 0.04
N TYR A 159 -0.07 15.40 0.06
CA TYR A 159 0.85 15.18 1.19
C TYR A 159 0.31 15.76 2.50
N ALA A 160 -0.19 16.99 2.47
CA ALA A 160 -0.78 17.63 3.64
C ALA A 160 -1.99 16.87 4.19
N ALA A 161 -2.86 16.34 3.29
CA ALA A 161 -3.99 15.49 3.67
C ALA A 161 -3.52 14.20 4.37
N ALA A 162 -2.51 13.53 3.84
CA ALA A 162 -1.94 12.33 4.43
C ALA A 162 -1.33 12.61 5.82
N LEU A 163 -0.54 13.67 5.95
CA LEU A 163 0.07 14.06 7.22
C LEU A 163 -0.99 14.44 8.27
N ALA A 164 -2.02 15.21 7.88
CA ALA A 164 -3.12 15.57 8.76
C ALA A 164 -3.89 14.34 9.24
N ALA A 165 -4.17 13.38 8.34
CA ALA A 165 -4.84 12.13 8.69
C ALA A 165 -4.05 11.34 9.74
N VAL A 166 -2.74 11.18 9.59
CA VAL A 166 -1.91 10.46 10.56
C VAL A 166 -1.88 11.16 11.92
N ARG A 167 -1.72 12.49 11.93
CA ARG A 167 -1.66 13.29 13.17
C ARG A 167 -2.92 13.24 14.02
N GLN A 168 -4.06 12.88 13.44
CA GLN A 168 -5.31 12.67 14.20
C GLN A 168 -5.27 11.43 15.10
N PHE A 169 -4.32 10.50 14.84
CA PHE A 169 -4.23 9.21 15.55
C PHE A 169 -2.91 9.01 16.32
N CYS A 170 -1.99 9.97 16.24
CA CYS A 170 -0.70 9.96 16.96
C CYS A 170 -0.73 10.54 18.38
#